data_7429f3dd5bfe7d91ada4877aed305567
#
_entry.id   7429f3dd5bfe7d91ada4877aed305567
#
_cell.length_a   1.000
_cell.length_b   1.000
_cell.length_c   1.000
_cell.angle_alpha   90.00
_cell.angle_beta   90.00
_cell.angle_gamma   90.00
#
_symmetry.space_group_name_H-M   'P 1'
#
loop_
_entity.id
_entity.type
_entity.pdbx_description
1 polymer ?
#
loop_
_entity_poly.entity_id
_entity_poly.type
_entity_poly.pdbx_seq_one_letter_code
_entity_poly.pdbx_strand_id
1 'polypeptide(L)'
;MKKAYYILIWAFVIGLYGCGKDERLDYTDPNAPAPAQVSAVKATPTAGGATVTYTLPSDPNLSYVKAVYEIQPGVSREAKSSIYANSLELVGFGDELSHEVKLYSIGKNEKESAPVSIFVQPKTPPVRSVFSNIKLTETFSGVNVVFQNPDKANLAIVVMVDSTGKNTWSTINTQYTNAVEGNFSVRGFKSEERKFGVFVRDRWNNKSDTLIKKLTPKFEIEIPKNLWTNLDLPNDQKGVADPAFKVEYIWDGKWASLGNQCYASPNASVLPQSLTIDLKQKVLMSRIKAHQAPNTHIYVGSAFKTFELWGSNAPNPDGSWDSWQKLGTFRSFKPSGLPLGQMSDQDRNYANFLGEDFDFDTPPPAVRYIRWKTTETYSSTGQVVIAELRLFGQIVP
;
A
#
# COMPACT_ATOMS: atom_id res chain seq x y z
N MET A 1 38.21 46.33 45.90
CA MET A 1 37.95 45.64 44.63
C MET A 1 38.91 44.47 44.34
N LYS A 2 40.17 44.49 44.69
CA LYS A 2 41.13 43.37 44.42
C LYS A 2 40.82 42.03 45.14
N LYS A 3 40.27 42.11 46.37
CA LYS A 3 39.90 40.89 47.14
C LYS A 3 38.68 40.12 46.61
N ALA A 4 37.73 40.79 45.98
CA ALA A 4 36.57 40.15 45.35
C ALA A 4 36.93 39.35 44.10
N TYR A 5 37.96 39.77 43.35
CA TYR A 5 38.43 39.08 42.15
C TYR A 5 39.07 37.71 42.48
N TYR A 6 39.83 37.63 43.58
CA TYR A 6 40.45 36.38 44.00
C TYR A 6 39.41 35.33 44.49
N ILE A 7 38.32 35.75 45.10
CA ILE A 7 37.23 34.85 45.51
C ILE A 7 36.48 34.31 44.27
N LEU A 8 36.31 35.14 43.21
CA LEU A 8 35.67 34.71 41.97
C LEU A 8 36.54 33.73 41.20
N ILE A 9 37.87 33.93 41.18
CA ILE A 9 38.79 33.00 40.54
C ILE A 9 38.86 31.66 41.28
N TRP A 10 38.85 31.65 42.60
CA TRP A 10 38.81 30.43 43.40
C TRP A 10 37.51 29.66 43.27
N ALA A 11 36.34 30.33 43.16
CA ALA A 11 35.07 29.71 42.88
C ALA A 11 35.01 29.10 41.46
N PHE A 12 35.69 29.68 40.50
CA PHE A 12 35.74 29.12 39.12
C PHE A 12 36.67 27.90 38.98
N VAL A 13 37.74 27.84 39.79
CA VAL A 13 38.63 26.67 39.81
C VAL A 13 38.03 25.45 40.53
N ILE A 14 37.18 25.65 41.52
CA ILE A 14 36.46 24.56 42.19
C ILE A 14 35.34 23.98 41.31
N GLY A 15 34.77 24.79 40.38
CA GLY A 15 33.74 24.34 39.41
C GLY A 15 34.28 23.41 38.33
N LEU A 16 35.60 23.33 38.11
CA LEU A 16 36.20 22.48 37.08
C LEU A 16 36.52 21.04 37.53
N TYR A 17 36.37 20.73 38.81
CA TYR A 17 36.56 19.37 39.34
C TYR A 17 35.27 18.51 39.41
N GLY A 18 34.14 19.02 38.89
CA GLY A 18 32.84 18.40 38.98
C GLY A 18 32.44 17.45 37.83
N CYS A 19 33.36 17.10 36.92
CA CYS A 19 33.16 16.02 35.97
C CYS A 19 33.84 14.74 36.44
N GLY A 20 33.38 14.18 37.56
CA GLY A 20 33.53 12.75 37.78
C GLY A 20 32.79 12.06 36.63
N LYS A 21 33.49 11.26 35.83
CA LYS A 21 32.81 10.23 35.03
C LYS A 21 32.01 9.41 36.06
N ASP A 22 30.68 9.53 36.06
CA ASP A 22 29.85 8.49 36.62
C ASP A 22 30.30 7.20 35.92
N GLU A 23 31.07 6.37 36.60
CA GLU A 23 31.22 4.98 36.21
C GLU A 23 29.80 4.45 36.19
N ARG A 24 29.23 4.31 34.99
CA ARG A 24 28.04 3.52 34.82
C ARG A 24 28.29 2.23 35.57
N LEU A 25 27.44 1.92 36.52
CA LEU A 25 27.38 0.62 37.18
C LEU A 25 26.85 -0.42 36.17
N ASP A 26 27.44 -0.47 34.99
CA ASP A 26 27.34 -1.61 34.09
C ASP A 26 28.16 -2.71 34.73
N TYR A 27 27.45 -3.58 35.41
CA TYR A 27 27.96 -4.78 36.09
C TYR A 27 28.41 -5.81 35.05
N THR A 28 29.28 -5.41 34.15
CA THR A 28 29.94 -6.28 33.18
C THR A 28 31.35 -6.61 33.67
N ASP A 29 31.51 -7.77 34.24
CA ASP A 29 32.87 -8.30 34.50
C ASP A 29 33.49 -8.70 33.14
N PRO A 30 34.50 -7.99 32.63
CA PRO A 30 35.14 -8.31 31.36
C PRO A 30 35.89 -9.68 31.45
N ASN A 31 36.19 -10.16 32.64
CA ASN A 31 36.90 -11.41 32.87
C ASN A 31 35.92 -12.59 33.08
N ALA A 32 34.64 -12.36 33.27
CA ALA A 32 33.68 -13.44 33.38
C ALA A 32 33.82 -14.43 32.21
N PRO A 33 33.69 -15.74 32.43
CA PRO A 33 33.71 -16.74 31.36
C PRO A 33 32.49 -16.55 30.43
N ALA A 34 32.54 -17.14 29.24
CA ALA A 34 31.38 -17.24 28.38
C ALA A 34 30.25 -18.00 29.10
N PRO A 35 28.97 -17.63 28.88
CA PRO A 35 27.84 -18.33 29.49
C PRO A 35 27.80 -19.81 29.06
N ALA A 36 27.10 -20.63 29.86
CA ALA A 36 26.79 -21.98 29.45
C ALA A 36 25.87 -22.01 28.21
N GLN A 37 25.94 -23.09 27.42
CA GLN A 37 25.12 -23.28 26.24
C GLN A 37 23.63 -23.38 26.60
N VAL A 38 22.77 -22.99 25.64
CA VAL A 38 21.33 -23.33 25.67
C VAL A 38 21.15 -24.84 25.60
N SER A 39 20.04 -25.35 26.12
CA SER A 39 19.68 -26.77 26.08
C SER A 39 18.29 -27.01 25.55
N ALA A 40 17.91 -28.28 25.35
CA ALA A 40 16.57 -28.69 24.86
C ALA A 40 16.13 -27.95 23.61
N VAL A 41 17.04 -27.69 22.68
CA VAL A 41 16.76 -26.93 21.42
C VAL A 41 15.84 -27.75 20.53
N LYS A 42 14.74 -27.10 20.08
CA LYS A 42 13.76 -27.66 19.14
C LYS A 42 13.42 -26.64 18.06
N ALA A 43 13.26 -27.08 16.82
CA ALA A 43 12.81 -26.24 15.72
C ALA A 43 11.42 -26.65 15.25
N THR A 44 10.55 -25.67 15.04
CA THR A 44 9.22 -25.81 14.40
C THR A 44 9.24 -25.06 13.08
N PRO A 45 9.14 -25.74 11.92
CA PRO A 45 9.16 -25.11 10.62
C PRO A 45 7.97 -24.16 10.38
N THR A 46 8.28 -22.97 9.82
CA THR A 46 7.30 -21.99 9.36
C THR A 46 7.51 -21.69 7.87
N ALA A 47 6.60 -20.91 7.23
CA ALA A 47 6.74 -20.54 5.82
C ALA A 47 8.01 -19.70 5.60
N GLY A 48 9.00 -20.26 4.87
CA GLY A 48 10.32 -19.65 4.65
C GLY A 48 11.12 -19.35 5.92
N GLY A 49 10.87 -20.13 7.00
CA GLY A 49 11.51 -19.92 8.29
C GLY A 49 11.33 -21.05 9.27
N ALA A 50 11.64 -20.78 10.55
CA ALA A 50 11.35 -21.65 11.68
C ALA A 50 11.30 -20.84 12.99
N THR A 51 10.51 -21.32 13.94
CA THR A 51 10.60 -20.92 15.34
C THR A 51 11.50 -21.93 16.07
N VAL A 52 12.60 -21.45 16.63
CA VAL A 52 13.50 -22.27 17.46
C VAL A 52 13.23 -21.96 18.92
N THR A 53 12.91 -23.00 19.70
CA THR A 53 12.72 -22.90 21.15
C THR A 53 13.88 -23.60 21.88
N TYR A 54 14.21 -23.11 23.08
CA TYR A 54 15.31 -23.62 23.86
C TYR A 54 15.12 -23.35 25.36
N THR A 55 15.90 -24.00 26.19
CA THR A 55 16.00 -23.68 27.62
C THR A 55 17.24 -22.84 27.86
N LEU A 56 17.05 -21.68 28.52
CA LEU A 56 18.15 -20.79 28.91
C LEU A 56 18.99 -21.42 30.03
N PRO A 57 20.32 -21.25 30.01
CA PRO A 57 21.16 -21.62 31.15
C PRO A 57 20.89 -20.65 32.33
N SER A 58 21.01 -21.19 33.57
CA SER A 58 20.98 -20.39 34.80
C SER A 58 22.35 -19.75 35.01
N ASP A 59 22.63 -18.68 34.25
CA ASP A 59 23.93 -18.00 34.29
C ASP A 59 23.69 -16.47 34.47
N PRO A 60 24.20 -15.87 35.55
CA PRO A 60 24.01 -14.44 35.82
C PRO A 60 24.71 -13.52 34.79
N ASN A 61 25.69 -14.05 34.07
CA ASN A 61 26.39 -13.32 32.99
C ASN A 61 25.64 -13.39 31.65
N LEU A 62 24.58 -14.21 31.51
CA LEU A 62 23.81 -14.29 30.26
C LEU A 62 23.15 -12.96 29.92
N SER A 63 23.30 -12.51 28.67
CA SER A 63 22.69 -11.28 28.11
C SER A 63 21.60 -11.61 27.11
N TYR A 64 21.91 -12.45 26.13
CA TYR A 64 20.97 -12.85 25.08
C TYR A 64 21.38 -14.16 24.41
N VAL A 65 20.48 -14.70 23.59
CA VAL A 65 20.79 -15.86 22.72
C VAL A 65 20.82 -15.37 21.26
N LYS A 66 21.84 -15.80 20.53
CA LYS A 66 22.05 -15.50 19.13
C LYS A 66 21.96 -16.79 18.29
N ALA A 67 21.20 -16.78 17.21
CA ALA A 67 21.25 -17.81 16.19
C ALA A 67 21.97 -17.28 14.95
N VAL A 68 22.85 -18.05 14.35
CA VAL A 68 23.55 -17.75 13.10
C VAL A 68 23.19 -18.83 12.08
N TYR A 69 22.77 -18.43 10.88
CA TYR A 69 22.31 -19.34 9.83
C TYR A 69 22.49 -18.73 8.45
N GLU A 70 22.64 -19.57 7.42
CA GLU A 70 22.66 -19.12 6.02
C GLU A 70 21.28 -19.25 5.40
N ILE A 71 20.81 -18.18 4.73
CA ILE A 71 19.54 -18.15 3.99
C ILE A 71 19.73 -18.46 2.50
N GLN A 72 20.94 -18.25 1.98
CA GLN A 72 21.41 -18.55 0.63
C GLN A 72 22.91 -18.80 0.72
N PRO A 73 23.53 -19.51 -0.23
CA PRO A 73 24.98 -19.74 -0.23
C PRO A 73 25.77 -18.44 -0.05
N GLY A 74 26.56 -18.37 1.04
CA GLY A 74 27.36 -17.21 1.38
C GLY A 74 26.59 -16.01 1.99
N VAL A 75 25.29 -16.12 2.22
CA VAL A 75 24.47 -15.06 2.84
C VAL A 75 24.08 -15.49 4.25
N SER A 76 24.90 -15.13 5.23
CA SER A 76 24.66 -15.41 6.64
C SER A 76 23.75 -14.37 7.28
N ARG A 77 22.93 -14.81 8.26
CA ARG A 77 22.03 -13.97 9.05
C ARG A 77 22.13 -14.32 10.52
N GLU A 78 21.76 -13.32 11.32
CA GLU A 78 21.64 -13.48 12.76
C GLU A 78 20.21 -13.16 13.22
N ALA A 79 19.72 -13.96 14.18
CA ALA A 79 18.54 -13.66 14.97
C ALA A 79 18.94 -13.60 16.45
N LYS A 80 18.36 -12.65 17.20
CA LYS A 80 18.69 -12.45 18.62
C LYS A 80 17.42 -12.46 19.46
N SER A 81 17.51 -13.03 20.65
CA SER A 81 16.42 -13.06 21.63
C SER A 81 16.99 -12.77 23.02
N SER A 82 16.30 -11.90 23.78
CA SER A 82 16.71 -11.55 25.13
C SER A 82 16.53 -12.70 26.12
N ILE A 83 17.09 -12.57 27.32
CA ILE A 83 16.91 -13.52 28.41
C ILE A 83 15.47 -13.67 28.91
N TYR A 84 14.55 -12.79 28.48
CA TYR A 84 13.13 -12.84 28.81
C TYR A 84 12.31 -13.69 27.84
N ALA A 85 12.92 -14.22 26.79
CA ALA A 85 12.28 -15.08 25.82
C ALA A 85 13.12 -16.35 25.60
N ASN A 86 12.43 -17.46 25.37
CA ASN A 86 13.03 -18.77 25.14
C ASN A 86 12.82 -19.26 23.69
N SER A 87 12.64 -18.33 22.77
CA SER A 87 12.45 -18.61 21.36
C SER A 87 13.10 -17.57 20.44
N LEU A 88 13.43 -18.01 19.23
CA LEU A 88 13.99 -17.23 18.14
C LEU A 88 13.20 -17.49 16.86
N GLU A 89 12.85 -16.42 16.14
CA GLU A 89 12.26 -16.51 14.81
C GLU A 89 13.36 -16.44 13.76
N LEU A 90 13.51 -17.51 12.99
CA LEU A 90 14.41 -17.60 11.84
C LEU A 90 13.59 -17.33 10.59
N VAL A 91 14.03 -16.39 9.75
CA VAL A 91 13.31 -15.96 8.56
C VAL A 91 14.25 -15.75 7.38
N GLY A 92 13.72 -15.81 6.17
CA GLY A 92 14.47 -15.45 4.96
C GLY A 92 14.98 -16.63 4.14
N PHE A 93 14.63 -17.87 4.50
CA PHE A 93 14.95 -19.02 3.66
C PHE A 93 14.14 -18.99 2.36
N GLY A 94 14.83 -19.20 1.23
CA GLY A 94 14.24 -19.19 -0.10
C GLY A 94 13.80 -20.55 -0.64
N ASP A 95 14.04 -21.62 0.14
CA ASP A 95 13.81 -23.02 -0.24
C ASP A 95 13.26 -23.85 0.93
N GLU A 96 13.10 -25.15 0.71
CA GLU A 96 12.66 -26.15 1.70
C GLU A 96 13.79 -27.13 2.06
N LEU A 97 15.04 -26.74 1.80
CA LEU A 97 16.19 -27.57 2.12
C LEU A 97 16.50 -27.55 3.62
N SER A 98 17.35 -28.48 4.05
CA SER A 98 17.83 -28.53 5.42
C SER A 98 18.99 -27.57 5.62
N HIS A 99 18.86 -26.63 6.56
CA HIS A 99 19.85 -25.60 6.88
C HIS A 99 20.39 -25.81 8.28
N GLU A 100 21.71 -25.73 8.46
CA GLU A 100 22.32 -25.72 9.78
C GLU A 100 22.12 -24.35 10.45
N VAL A 101 21.71 -24.36 11.71
CA VAL A 101 21.55 -23.17 12.56
C VAL A 101 22.39 -23.36 13.80
N LYS A 102 23.27 -22.41 14.13
CA LYS A 102 24.13 -22.40 15.30
C LYS A 102 23.63 -21.41 16.33
N LEU A 103 23.30 -21.89 17.53
CA LEU A 103 22.85 -21.05 18.63
C LEU A 103 24.03 -20.83 19.60
N TYR A 104 24.15 -19.58 20.07
CA TYR A 104 25.15 -19.13 21.03
C TYR A 104 24.47 -18.43 22.19
N SER A 105 24.86 -18.75 23.42
CA SER A 105 24.58 -17.91 24.58
C SER A 105 25.63 -16.81 24.65
N ILE A 106 25.18 -15.55 24.75
CA ILE A 106 26.05 -14.38 24.74
C ILE A 106 26.04 -13.75 26.13
N GLY A 107 27.24 -13.53 26.69
CA GLY A 107 27.42 -12.88 27.96
C GLY A 107 27.27 -11.38 27.93
N LYS A 108 27.09 -10.73 29.09
CA LYS A 108 27.09 -9.29 29.24
C LYS A 108 28.38 -8.63 28.74
N ASN A 109 29.47 -9.40 28.72
CA ASN A 109 30.80 -9.03 28.21
C ASN A 109 31.01 -9.44 26.74
N GLU A 110 29.93 -9.77 26.01
CA GLU A 110 29.93 -10.22 24.62
C GLU A 110 30.70 -11.49 24.31
N LYS A 111 31.14 -12.26 25.33
CA LYS A 111 31.74 -13.57 25.09
C LYS A 111 30.67 -14.58 24.70
N GLU A 112 30.97 -15.39 23.69
CA GLU A 112 30.09 -16.41 23.14
C GLU A 112 30.35 -17.77 23.72
N SER A 113 29.31 -18.54 24.04
CA SER A 113 29.41 -19.95 24.36
C SER A 113 29.92 -20.78 23.17
N ALA A 114 30.29 -22.02 23.35
CA ALA A 114 30.34 -22.96 22.24
C ALA A 114 28.96 -23.07 21.58
N PRO A 115 28.89 -23.30 20.25
CA PRO A 115 27.60 -23.38 19.53
C PRO A 115 26.83 -24.66 19.87
N VAL A 116 25.48 -24.54 19.84
CA VAL A 116 24.59 -25.70 19.75
C VAL A 116 24.01 -25.71 18.34
N SER A 117 24.33 -26.74 17.55
CA SER A 117 23.80 -26.86 16.18
C SER A 117 22.48 -27.62 16.16
N ILE A 118 21.54 -27.11 15.31
CA ILE A 118 20.29 -27.78 14.96
C ILE A 118 20.07 -27.64 13.46
N PHE A 119 19.42 -28.62 12.85
CA PHE A 119 18.98 -28.53 11.45
C PHE A 119 17.54 -28.11 11.37
N VAL A 120 17.25 -27.15 10.47
CA VAL A 120 15.93 -26.59 10.22
C VAL A 120 15.56 -26.84 8.76
N GLN A 121 14.38 -27.39 8.54
CA GLN A 121 13.81 -27.53 7.20
C GLN A 121 12.56 -26.64 7.10
N PRO A 122 12.66 -25.45 6.46
CA PRO A 122 11.54 -24.52 6.34
C PRO A 122 10.38 -25.13 5.54
N LYS A 123 9.17 -24.65 5.79
CA LYS A 123 8.04 -24.89 4.88
C LYS A 123 8.17 -23.98 3.65
N THR A 124 7.39 -24.27 2.61
CA THR A 124 7.35 -23.51 1.35
C THR A 124 7.43 -22.01 1.58
N PRO A 125 8.44 -21.34 1.03
CA PRO A 125 8.61 -19.88 1.19
C PRO A 125 7.44 -19.11 0.59
N PRO A 126 7.02 -17.98 1.20
CA PRO A 126 5.91 -17.17 0.72
C PRO A 126 6.04 -16.71 -0.73
N VAL A 127 7.26 -16.47 -1.21
CA VAL A 127 7.49 -16.11 -2.63
C VAL A 127 7.01 -17.20 -3.59
N ARG A 128 7.08 -18.48 -3.21
CA ARG A 128 6.62 -19.61 -4.03
C ARG A 128 5.13 -19.89 -3.82
N SER A 129 4.64 -19.87 -2.57
CA SER A 129 3.22 -20.12 -2.30
C SER A 129 2.33 -19.06 -2.89
N VAL A 130 2.70 -17.77 -2.82
CA VAL A 130 1.96 -16.67 -3.45
C VAL A 130 2.06 -16.75 -4.97
N PHE A 131 3.23 -17.04 -5.53
CA PHE A 131 3.42 -17.19 -6.97
C PHE A 131 2.52 -18.28 -7.56
N SER A 132 2.35 -19.41 -6.89
CA SER A 132 1.50 -20.52 -7.36
C SER A 132 0.01 -20.14 -7.51
N ASN A 133 -0.42 -19.07 -6.82
CA ASN A 133 -1.80 -18.57 -6.85
C ASN A 133 -1.97 -17.33 -7.74
N ILE A 134 -0.89 -16.83 -8.35
CA ILE A 134 -0.98 -15.64 -9.22
C ILE A 134 -1.77 -15.95 -10.48
N LYS A 135 -2.75 -15.08 -10.75
CA LYS A 135 -3.44 -15.03 -12.03
C LYS A 135 -3.04 -13.75 -12.76
N LEU A 136 -2.59 -13.89 -14.00
CA LEU A 136 -2.28 -12.80 -14.90
C LEU A 136 -3.22 -12.88 -16.09
N THR A 137 -4.03 -11.85 -16.32
CA THR A 137 -5.04 -11.81 -17.39
C THR A 137 -5.01 -10.46 -18.12
N GLU A 138 -5.55 -10.41 -19.33
CA GLU A 138 -5.75 -9.15 -20.03
C GLU A 138 -6.86 -8.34 -19.37
N THR A 139 -6.67 -7.01 -19.33
CA THR A 139 -7.68 -6.03 -18.95
C THR A 139 -7.67 -4.87 -19.94
N PHE A 140 -8.51 -3.88 -19.72
CA PHE A 140 -8.54 -2.68 -20.55
C PHE A 140 -7.22 -1.92 -20.43
N SER A 141 -6.61 -1.63 -21.59
CA SER A 141 -5.32 -0.93 -21.72
C SER A 141 -4.15 -1.60 -20.96
N GLY A 142 -4.26 -2.91 -20.63
CA GLY A 142 -3.18 -3.55 -19.88
C GLY A 142 -3.45 -4.97 -19.39
N VAL A 143 -2.85 -5.29 -18.25
CA VAL A 143 -2.96 -6.60 -17.60
C VAL A 143 -3.42 -6.45 -16.15
N ASN A 144 -4.14 -7.45 -15.68
CA ASN A 144 -4.61 -7.55 -14.31
C ASN A 144 -3.90 -8.69 -13.59
N VAL A 145 -3.52 -8.44 -12.35
CA VAL A 145 -2.86 -9.40 -11.45
C VAL A 145 -3.73 -9.62 -10.23
N VAL A 146 -4.10 -10.88 -9.99
CA VAL A 146 -4.79 -11.32 -8.77
C VAL A 146 -3.88 -12.27 -8.01
N PHE A 147 -3.81 -12.14 -6.69
CA PHE A 147 -2.96 -12.97 -5.84
C PHE A 147 -3.61 -13.25 -4.48
N GLN A 148 -3.14 -14.31 -3.82
CA GLN A 148 -3.44 -14.63 -2.43
C GLN A 148 -2.14 -14.75 -1.64
N ASN A 149 -2.10 -14.16 -0.44
CA ASN A 149 -0.95 -14.14 0.49
C ASN A 149 -1.44 -14.44 1.92
N PRO A 150 -1.85 -15.69 2.19
CA PRO A 150 -2.48 -16.06 3.47
C PRO A 150 -1.56 -15.84 4.67
N ASP A 151 -0.25 -15.94 4.49
CA ASP A 151 0.75 -15.72 5.53
C ASP A 151 1.03 -14.23 5.84
N LYS A 152 0.37 -13.30 5.14
CA LYS A 152 0.60 -11.84 5.24
C LYS A 152 2.08 -11.47 5.11
N ALA A 153 2.82 -12.21 4.29
CA ALA A 153 4.25 -11.98 4.09
C ALA A 153 4.49 -10.63 3.39
N ASN A 154 5.56 -9.94 3.78
CA ASN A 154 5.96 -8.70 3.11
C ASN A 154 6.64 -9.04 1.79
N LEU A 155 5.96 -8.81 0.69
CA LEU A 155 6.36 -9.21 -0.65
C LEU A 155 6.30 -8.03 -1.64
N ALA A 156 7.01 -8.18 -2.74
CA ALA A 156 6.91 -7.35 -3.92
C ALA A 156 6.49 -8.23 -5.10
N ILE A 157 5.33 -7.92 -5.69
CA ILE A 157 4.85 -8.54 -6.93
C ILE A 157 5.31 -7.65 -8.07
N VAL A 158 6.20 -8.17 -8.90
CA VAL A 158 6.87 -7.43 -9.98
C VAL A 158 6.24 -7.82 -11.30
N VAL A 159 5.69 -6.83 -12.02
CA VAL A 159 5.11 -7.00 -13.35
C VAL A 159 6.05 -6.45 -14.40
N MET A 160 6.29 -7.23 -15.43
CA MET A 160 7.21 -6.91 -16.54
C MET A 160 6.51 -7.03 -17.88
N VAL A 161 7.08 -6.38 -18.88
CA VAL A 161 6.70 -6.52 -20.28
C VAL A 161 7.93 -6.78 -21.16
N ASP A 162 7.79 -7.59 -22.19
CA ASP A 162 8.78 -7.66 -23.26
C ASP A 162 8.63 -6.43 -24.14
N SER A 163 9.48 -5.43 -23.91
CA SER A 163 9.40 -4.12 -24.53
C SER A 163 9.72 -4.13 -26.03
N THR A 164 10.47 -5.11 -26.50
CA THR A 164 10.94 -5.19 -27.91
C THR A 164 10.37 -6.38 -28.69
N GLY A 165 9.65 -7.29 -28.02
CA GLY A 165 9.24 -8.57 -28.60
C GLY A 165 10.36 -9.60 -28.75
N LYS A 166 11.57 -9.28 -28.29
CA LYS A 166 12.79 -10.11 -28.38
C LYS A 166 13.27 -10.63 -27.04
N ASN A 167 12.34 -10.78 -26.07
CA ASN A 167 12.61 -11.14 -24.66
C ASN A 167 13.45 -10.08 -23.90
N THR A 168 13.30 -8.81 -24.27
CA THR A 168 13.88 -7.69 -23.51
C THR A 168 12.88 -7.23 -22.45
N TRP A 169 13.10 -7.67 -21.23
CA TRP A 169 12.17 -7.46 -20.13
C TRP A 169 12.38 -6.11 -19.43
N SER A 170 11.31 -5.35 -19.32
CA SER A 170 11.26 -4.10 -18.56
C SER A 170 10.23 -4.21 -17.43
N THR A 171 10.61 -3.84 -16.22
CA THR A 171 9.65 -3.73 -15.10
C THR A 171 8.71 -2.57 -15.35
N ILE A 172 7.42 -2.83 -15.31
CA ILE A 172 6.36 -1.83 -15.54
C ILE A 172 5.60 -1.49 -14.27
N ASN A 173 5.61 -2.37 -13.27
CA ASN A 173 5.06 -2.10 -11.94
C ASN A 173 5.72 -2.98 -10.89
N THR A 174 5.76 -2.49 -9.65
CA THR A 174 6.12 -3.26 -8.46
C THR A 174 5.13 -2.95 -7.35
N GLN A 175 4.28 -3.91 -7.03
CA GLN A 175 3.30 -3.81 -5.95
C GLN A 175 3.89 -4.39 -4.68
N TYR A 176 4.21 -3.53 -3.71
CA TYR A 176 4.59 -3.94 -2.36
C TYR A 176 3.35 -4.21 -1.54
N THR A 177 3.30 -5.35 -0.85
CA THR A 177 2.11 -5.75 -0.12
C THR A 177 2.41 -6.72 1.02
N ASN A 178 1.57 -6.68 2.05
CA ASN A 178 1.38 -7.72 3.07
C ASN A 178 -0.12 -8.06 3.23
N ALA A 179 -0.95 -7.62 2.29
CA ALA A 179 -2.37 -7.95 2.28
C ALA A 179 -2.57 -9.46 2.06
N VAL A 180 -3.63 -10.02 2.64
CA VAL A 180 -3.99 -11.45 2.49
C VAL A 180 -4.30 -11.81 1.04
N GLU A 181 -4.87 -10.86 0.31
CA GLU A 181 -5.20 -10.99 -1.11
C GLU A 181 -5.09 -9.63 -1.79
N GLY A 182 -5.04 -9.62 -3.10
CA GLY A 182 -5.06 -8.38 -3.87
C GLY A 182 -5.42 -8.59 -5.33
N ASN A 183 -5.90 -7.49 -5.90
CA ASN A 183 -6.28 -7.36 -7.29
C ASN A 183 -5.83 -5.98 -7.76
N PHE A 184 -4.96 -5.93 -8.77
CA PHE A 184 -4.50 -4.67 -9.33
C PHE A 184 -4.24 -4.77 -10.83
N SER A 185 -4.37 -3.65 -11.54
CA SER A 185 -4.15 -3.56 -12.98
C SER A 185 -2.94 -2.69 -13.30
N VAL A 186 -2.19 -3.08 -14.32
CA VAL A 186 -1.10 -2.29 -14.90
C VAL A 186 -1.52 -1.91 -16.31
N ARG A 187 -1.63 -0.61 -16.56
CA ARG A 187 -2.27 -0.04 -17.76
C ARG A 187 -1.29 0.83 -18.56
N GLY A 188 -1.77 1.39 -19.69
CA GLY A 188 -0.99 2.27 -20.55
C GLY A 188 -0.48 1.56 -21.82
N PHE A 189 -1.04 0.41 -22.13
CA PHE A 189 -0.67 -0.38 -23.34
C PHE A 189 -1.74 -0.27 -24.41
N LYS A 190 -1.28 -0.22 -25.65
CA LYS A 190 -2.15 -0.37 -26.83
C LYS A 190 -2.69 -1.80 -26.89
N SER A 191 -3.81 -1.97 -27.60
CA SER A 191 -4.42 -3.29 -27.88
C SER A 191 -3.60 -4.06 -28.93
N GLU A 192 -2.40 -4.46 -28.56
CA GLU A 192 -1.44 -5.24 -29.36
C GLU A 192 -0.93 -6.41 -28.51
N GLU A 193 -0.79 -7.61 -29.12
CA GLU A 193 -0.26 -8.77 -28.40
C GLU A 193 1.16 -8.51 -27.93
N ARG A 194 1.42 -8.75 -26.63
CA ARG A 194 2.74 -8.65 -26.00
C ARG A 194 2.93 -9.76 -24.98
N LYS A 195 4.19 -10.09 -24.69
CA LYS A 195 4.52 -10.94 -23.54
C LYS A 195 4.59 -10.09 -22.29
N PHE A 196 3.80 -10.48 -21.30
CA PHE A 196 3.85 -9.95 -19.94
C PHE A 196 4.40 -11.03 -19.02
N GLY A 197 5.15 -10.61 -18.00
CA GLY A 197 5.71 -11.47 -17.00
C GLY A 197 5.35 -10.99 -15.60
N VAL A 198 5.18 -11.92 -14.65
CA VAL A 198 5.02 -11.58 -13.24
C VAL A 198 5.81 -12.56 -12.39
N PHE A 199 6.52 -12.03 -11.39
CA PHE A 199 7.19 -12.82 -10.35
C PHE A 199 7.05 -12.15 -8.99
N VAL A 200 7.34 -12.93 -7.95
CA VAL A 200 7.29 -12.48 -6.55
C VAL A 200 8.70 -12.45 -5.98
N ARG A 201 9.02 -11.43 -5.22
CA ARG A 201 10.25 -11.37 -4.42
C ARG A 201 9.99 -10.89 -3.01
N ASP A 202 10.84 -11.29 -2.09
CA ASP A 202 10.85 -10.79 -0.70
C ASP A 202 11.97 -9.77 -0.46
N ARG A 203 12.08 -9.31 0.77
CA ARG A 203 13.13 -8.37 1.21
C ARG A 203 14.54 -8.97 1.25
N TRP A 204 14.66 -10.30 1.23
CA TRP A 204 15.94 -11.00 1.19
C TRP A 204 16.38 -11.35 -0.23
N ASN A 205 15.62 -10.85 -1.22
CA ASN A 205 15.82 -11.09 -2.64
C ASN A 205 15.62 -12.57 -3.07
N ASN A 206 14.91 -13.37 -2.24
CA ASN A 206 14.37 -14.61 -2.74
C ASN A 206 13.34 -14.29 -3.83
N LYS A 207 13.37 -15.04 -4.92
CA LYS A 207 12.49 -14.84 -6.07
C LYS A 207 11.76 -16.12 -6.41
N SER A 208 10.52 -15.99 -6.84
CA SER A 208 9.78 -17.08 -7.49
C SER A 208 10.27 -17.28 -8.93
N ASP A 209 9.74 -18.30 -9.59
CA ASP A 209 9.72 -18.37 -11.04
C ASP A 209 8.94 -17.18 -11.62
N THR A 210 8.99 -17.03 -12.96
CA THR A 210 8.27 -15.98 -13.67
C THR A 210 7.14 -16.58 -14.48
N LEU A 211 5.89 -16.18 -14.20
CA LEU A 211 4.74 -16.51 -15.06
C LEU A 211 4.77 -15.59 -16.27
N ILE A 212 4.96 -16.15 -17.47
CA ILE A 212 4.96 -15.41 -18.72
C ILE A 212 3.72 -15.78 -19.51
N LYS A 213 2.99 -14.76 -19.99
CA LYS A 213 1.85 -14.92 -20.90
C LYS A 213 1.91 -13.94 -22.06
N LYS A 214 1.44 -14.39 -23.23
CA LYS A 214 1.10 -13.52 -24.36
C LYS A 214 -0.33 -13.05 -24.15
N LEU A 215 -0.55 -11.76 -24.03
CA LEU A 215 -1.84 -11.15 -23.77
C LEU A 215 -2.03 -9.95 -24.69
N THR A 216 -3.27 -9.72 -25.13
CA THR A 216 -3.66 -8.54 -25.88
C THR A 216 -4.50 -7.65 -25.00
N PRO A 217 -3.96 -6.51 -24.49
CA PRO A 217 -4.75 -5.55 -23.73
C PRO A 217 -6.01 -5.17 -24.46
N LYS A 218 -7.16 -5.13 -23.76
CA LYS A 218 -8.42 -4.69 -24.36
C LYS A 218 -8.33 -3.22 -24.73
N PHE A 219 -8.92 -2.84 -25.86
CA PHE A 219 -8.95 -1.46 -26.30
C PHE A 219 -9.68 -0.57 -25.30
N GLU A 220 -9.11 0.57 -24.99
CA GLU A 220 -9.67 1.58 -24.08
C GLU A 220 -9.31 2.97 -24.60
N ILE A 221 -10.25 3.89 -24.54
CA ILE A 221 -10.02 5.32 -24.70
C ILE A 221 -10.54 6.09 -23.48
N GLU A 222 -10.00 7.26 -23.23
CA GLU A 222 -10.71 8.24 -22.42
C GLU A 222 -11.92 8.75 -23.21
N ILE A 223 -13.09 8.69 -22.61
CA ILE A 223 -14.34 9.09 -23.28
C ILE A 223 -14.33 10.60 -23.46
N PRO A 224 -14.46 11.11 -24.72
CA PRO A 224 -14.50 12.55 -24.99
C PRO A 224 -15.60 13.25 -24.21
N LYS A 225 -15.27 14.33 -23.51
CA LYS A 225 -16.18 15.07 -22.61
C LYS A 225 -16.85 16.28 -23.25
N ASN A 226 -16.46 16.65 -24.46
CA ASN A 226 -16.94 17.83 -25.17
C ASN A 226 -18.45 17.82 -25.48
N LEU A 227 -19.09 16.67 -25.43
CA LEU A 227 -20.53 16.51 -25.65
C LEU A 227 -21.31 16.34 -24.35
N TRP A 228 -20.67 16.17 -23.21
CA TRP A 228 -21.34 15.90 -21.94
C TRP A 228 -22.17 17.11 -21.51
N THR A 229 -23.35 16.84 -20.97
CA THR A 229 -24.24 17.88 -20.42
C THR A 229 -24.80 17.43 -19.08
N ASN A 230 -25.02 18.38 -18.20
CA ASN A 230 -25.78 18.15 -16.98
C ASN A 230 -27.23 17.80 -17.36
N LEU A 231 -27.78 16.72 -16.79
CA LEU A 231 -29.19 16.40 -16.85
C LEU A 231 -29.80 16.58 -15.45
N ASP A 232 -30.39 17.74 -15.22
CA ASP A 232 -30.88 18.14 -13.90
C ASP A 232 -32.22 17.47 -13.57
N LEU A 233 -32.15 16.26 -13.00
CA LEU A 233 -33.34 15.51 -12.59
C LEU A 233 -33.91 16.03 -11.26
N PRO A 234 -35.23 15.84 -10.98
CA PRO A 234 -35.92 16.36 -9.78
C PRO A 234 -35.21 15.98 -8.46
N ASN A 235 -34.64 14.79 -8.35
CA ASN A 235 -33.99 14.27 -7.14
C ASN A 235 -32.47 14.49 -7.12
N ASP A 236 -31.91 15.22 -8.07
CA ASP A 236 -30.48 15.56 -8.07
C ASP A 236 -30.20 16.80 -7.20
N GLN A 237 -28.95 16.92 -6.74
CA GLN A 237 -28.50 18.11 -6.03
C GLN A 237 -28.49 19.31 -6.98
N LYS A 238 -29.36 20.28 -6.72
CA LYS A 238 -29.62 21.40 -7.63
C LYS A 238 -28.83 22.66 -7.31
N GLY A 239 -28.23 22.74 -6.18
CA GLY A 239 -27.51 23.93 -5.78
C GLY A 239 -26.00 23.74 -5.89
N VAL A 240 -25.31 24.88 -5.98
CA VAL A 240 -23.86 24.98 -5.78
C VAL A 240 -23.57 25.88 -4.57
N ALA A 241 -22.41 25.72 -3.95
CA ALA A 241 -22.03 26.53 -2.79
C ALA A 241 -21.91 28.03 -3.14
N ASP A 242 -21.47 28.30 -4.37
CA ASP A 242 -21.27 29.60 -4.96
C ASP A 242 -21.37 29.45 -6.50
N PRO A 243 -21.86 30.45 -7.26
CA PRO A 243 -21.88 30.38 -8.72
C PRO A 243 -20.53 30.08 -9.39
N ALA A 244 -19.43 30.22 -8.65
CA ALA A 244 -18.09 29.85 -9.09
C ALA A 244 -17.82 28.32 -9.07
N PHE A 245 -18.70 27.49 -8.49
CA PHE A 245 -18.52 26.02 -8.34
C PHE A 245 -19.54 25.23 -9.18
N LYS A 246 -19.46 25.36 -10.47
CA LYS A 246 -20.45 24.79 -11.42
C LYS A 246 -20.32 23.26 -11.53
N VAL A 247 -21.44 22.59 -11.84
CA VAL A 247 -21.47 21.14 -12.10
C VAL A 247 -20.56 20.77 -13.27
N GLU A 248 -20.51 21.60 -14.33
CA GLU A 248 -19.71 21.37 -15.53
C GLU A 248 -18.21 21.32 -15.28
N TYR A 249 -17.74 21.83 -14.15
CA TYR A 249 -16.33 21.71 -13.76
C TYR A 249 -15.92 20.28 -13.43
N ILE A 250 -16.88 19.35 -13.22
CA ILE A 250 -16.57 17.93 -13.01
C ILE A 250 -15.97 17.29 -14.29
N TRP A 251 -16.07 17.93 -15.46
CA TRP A 251 -15.53 17.40 -16.72
C TRP A 251 -14.86 18.46 -17.61
N ASP A 252 -14.42 19.57 -17.07
CA ASP A 252 -13.80 20.66 -17.86
C ASP A 252 -12.32 20.45 -18.19
N GLY A 253 -11.71 19.38 -17.63
CA GLY A 253 -10.30 19.04 -17.86
C GLY A 253 -9.32 19.83 -17.00
N LYS A 254 -9.77 20.47 -15.92
CA LYS A 254 -8.95 21.36 -15.09
C LYS A 254 -9.07 21.00 -13.62
N TRP A 255 -8.29 20.08 -13.12
CA TRP A 255 -8.38 19.59 -11.74
C TRP A 255 -7.19 19.91 -10.83
N ALA A 256 -6.03 20.26 -11.41
CA ALA A 256 -4.78 20.42 -10.66
C ALA A 256 -4.49 21.85 -10.22
N SER A 257 -5.24 22.83 -10.72
CA SER A 257 -5.01 24.24 -10.41
C SER A 257 -5.71 24.66 -9.11
N LEU A 258 -5.08 25.61 -8.42
CA LEU A 258 -5.67 26.32 -7.30
C LEU A 258 -6.82 27.20 -7.79
N GLY A 259 -7.94 27.18 -7.10
CA GLY A 259 -9.07 28.05 -7.40
C GLY A 259 -10.39 27.29 -7.51
N ASN A 260 -11.42 27.97 -8.03
CA ASN A 260 -12.81 27.50 -8.02
C ASN A 260 -13.14 26.55 -9.18
N GLN A 261 -12.16 25.78 -9.67
CA GLN A 261 -12.35 24.81 -10.77
C GLN A 261 -12.73 23.44 -10.21
N CYS A 262 -13.84 23.39 -9.48
CA CYS A 262 -14.43 22.17 -8.96
C CYS A 262 -15.93 22.39 -8.76
N TYR A 263 -16.67 21.32 -8.71
CA TYR A 263 -18.03 21.33 -8.20
C TYR A 263 -18.01 21.33 -6.68
N ALA A 264 -18.86 22.15 -6.06
CA ALA A 264 -19.13 22.10 -4.63
C ALA A 264 -20.63 22.28 -4.38
N SER A 265 -21.28 21.32 -3.76
CA SER A 265 -22.69 21.47 -3.33
C SER A 265 -22.80 22.46 -2.15
N PRO A 266 -24.00 23.05 -1.89
CA PRO A 266 -24.19 23.94 -0.75
C PRO A 266 -23.75 23.34 0.58
N ASN A 267 -23.24 24.18 1.49
CA ASN A 267 -22.77 23.74 2.80
C ASN A 267 -23.85 23.04 3.66
N ALA A 268 -25.12 23.43 3.46
CA ALA A 268 -26.27 22.88 4.19
C ALA A 268 -26.82 21.59 3.53
N SER A 269 -26.18 21.06 2.48
CA SER A 269 -26.65 19.85 1.82
C SER A 269 -26.54 18.62 2.72
N VAL A 270 -27.36 17.61 2.42
CA VAL A 270 -27.36 16.33 3.14
C VAL A 270 -27.00 15.18 2.20
N LEU A 271 -26.41 14.13 2.73
CA LEU A 271 -26.11 12.91 1.99
C LEU A 271 -27.31 11.94 2.08
N PRO A 272 -27.54 11.08 1.06
CA PRO A 272 -26.79 11.00 -0.20
C PRO A 272 -27.18 12.08 -1.20
N GLN A 273 -26.23 12.48 -2.05
CA GLN A 273 -26.45 13.44 -3.14
C GLN A 273 -26.17 12.82 -4.49
N SER A 274 -26.93 13.19 -5.50
CA SER A 274 -26.79 12.68 -6.86
C SER A 274 -26.58 13.83 -7.85
N LEU A 275 -25.82 13.54 -8.91
CA LEU A 275 -25.63 14.37 -10.09
C LEU A 275 -25.80 13.48 -11.32
N THR A 276 -26.54 13.92 -12.33
CA THR A 276 -26.79 13.15 -13.55
C THR A 276 -26.11 13.82 -14.75
N ILE A 277 -25.39 13.02 -15.53
CA ILE A 277 -24.66 13.44 -16.73
C ILE A 277 -25.18 12.68 -17.94
N ASP A 278 -25.56 13.36 -18.99
CA ASP A 278 -25.81 12.81 -20.32
C ASP A 278 -24.50 12.81 -21.11
N LEU A 279 -23.94 11.64 -21.39
CA LEU A 279 -22.70 11.45 -22.15
C LEU A 279 -22.91 11.67 -23.65
N LYS A 280 -24.17 11.79 -24.12
CA LYS A 280 -24.58 11.91 -25.54
C LYS A 280 -24.25 10.73 -26.42
N GLN A 281 -23.59 9.74 -25.88
CA GLN A 281 -23.15 8.52 -26.56
C GLN A 281 -23.23 7.35 -25.60
N LYS A 282 -23.41 6.15 -26.12
CA LYS A 282 -23.43 4.94 -25.32
C LYS A 282 -22.02 4.47 -25.05
N VAL A 283 -21.68 4.21 -23.80
CA VAL A 283 -20.33 3.89 -23.34
C VAL A 283 -20.34 2.58 -22.58
N LEU A 284 -19.49 1.64 -23.01
CA LEU A 284 -19.10 0.48 -22.25
C LEU A 284 -17.89 0.89 -21.38
N MET A 285 -18.13 1.16 -20.10
CA MET A 285 -17.11 1.67 -19.21
C MET A 285 -16.17 0.55 -18.72
N SER A 286 -14.89 0.87 -18.63
CA SER A 286 -13.86 0.02 -18.04
C SER A 286 -13.47 0.45 -16.62
N ARG A 287 -13.41 1.76 -16.39
CA ARG A 287 -13.10 2.39 -15.12
C ARG A 287 -13.52 3.86 -15.08
N ILE A 288 -13.53 4.36 -13.87
CA ILE A 288 -13.70 5.77 -13.56
C ILE A 288 -12.37 6.29 -12.99
N LYS A 289 -12.00 7.50 -13.36
CA LYS A 289 -10.97 8.25 -12.65
C LYS A 289 -11.60 9.51 -12.08
N ALA A 290 -11.48 9.69 -10.76
CA ALA A 290 -12.03 10.86 -10.09
C ALA A 290 -10.93 11.63 -9.35
N HIS A 291 -10.97 12.96 -9.44
CA HIS A 291 -9.99 13.85 -8.85
C HIS A 291 -10.62 14.60 -7.68
N GLN A 292 -9.97 14.54 -6.52
CA GLN A 292 -10.33 15.36 -5.36
C GLN A 292 -9.80 16.79 -5.57
N ALA A 293 -10.52 17.77 -5.05
CA ALA A 293 -10.13 19.17 -5.19
C ALA A 293 -8.84 19.48 -4.41
N PRO A 294 -7.94 20.32 -4.96
CA PRO A 294 -6.64 20.57 -4.36
C PRO A 294 -6.77 21.28 -3.00
N ASN A 295 -5.69 21.20 -2.22
CA ASN A 295 -5.44 21.85 -0.94
C ASN A 295 -6.32 21.41 0.23
N THR A 296 -7.57 21.86 0.33
CA THR A 296 -8.39 21.72 1.53
C THR A 296 -9.36 20.55 1.48
N HIS A 297 -9.43 19.83 0.34
CA HIS A 297 -10.40 18.77 0.10
C HIS A 297 -9.75 17.46 -0.39
N ILE A 298 -8.50 17.18 -0.02
CA ILE A 298 -7.87 15.88 -0.30
C ILE A 298 -7.95 15.01 0.96
N TYR A 299 -8.74 13.94 0.92
CA TYR A 299 -9.01 13.02 2.04
C TYR A 299 -9.49 13.71 3.33
N VAL A 300 -10.05 14.89 3.19
CA VAL A 300 -10.61 15.66 4.32
C VAL A 300 -11.88 16.41 3.89
N GLY A 301 -12.66 16.87 4.84
CA GLY A 301 -13.79 17.76 4.61
C GLY A 301 -14.82 17.15 3.64
N SER A 302 -15.22 17.93 2.68
CA SER A 302 -16.27 17.64 1.71
C SER A 302 -15.81 16.78 0.53
N ALA A 303 -14.56 16.29 0.50
CA ALA A 303 -14.12 15.35 -0.51
C ALA A 303 -14.97 14.08 -0.47
N PHE A 304 -15.31 13.54 -1.64
CA PHE A 304 -16.04 12.28 -1.73
C PHE A 304 -15.21 11.13 -1.12
N LYS A 305 -15.89 10.24 -0.38
CA LYS A 305 -15.25 9.07 0.26
C LYS A 305 -15.85 7.77 -0.26
N THR A 306 -17.18 7.68 -0.27
CA THR A 306 -17.89 6.54 -0.87
C THR A 306 -18.94 7.08 -1.83
N PHE A 307 -19.03 6.45 -3.00
CA PHE A 307 -20.02 6.79 -4.00
C PHE A 307 -20.50 5.57 -4.76
N GLU A 308 -21.69 5.68 -5.32
CA GLU A 308 -22.27 4.74 -6.26
C GLU A 308 -22.30 5.38 -7.65
N LEU A 309 -22.01 4.58 -8.69
CA LEU A 309 -22.30 4.95 -10.06
C LEU A 309 -23.48 4.16 -10.55
N TRP A 310 -24.43 4.85 -11.13
CA TRP A 310 -25.62 4.28 -11.75
C TRP A 310 -25.65 4.64 -13.22
N GLY A 311 -26.22 3.77 -14.05
CA GLY A 311 -26.32 3.95 -15.50
C GLY A 311 -27.72 3.74 -16.00
N SER A 312 -28.10 4.46 -17.07
CA SER A 312 -29.37 4.33 -17.78
C SER A 312 -29.21 4.61 -19.27
N ASN A 313 -30.12 4.06 -20.08
CA ASN A 313 -30.25 4.46 -21.48
C ASN A 313 -31.54 5.29 -21.74
N ALA A 314 -32.43 5.34 -20.76
CA ALA A 314 -33.68 6.08 -20.81
C ALA A 314 -34.12 6.47 -19.38
N PRO A 315 -33.51 7.51 -18.78
CA PRO A 315 -33.82 7.91 -17.41
C PRO A 315 -35.25 8.47 -17.34
N ASN A 316 -35.99 8.12 -16.29
CA ASN A 316 -37.32 8.69 -16.05
C ASN A 316 -37.20 10.18 -15.73
N PRO A 317 -38.03 11.03 -16.37
CA PRO A 317 -38.00 12.50 -16.15
C PRO A 317 -38.34 12.93 -14.71
N ASP A 318 -39.03 12.08 -13.95
CA ASP A 318 -39.38 12.33 -12.55
C ASP A 318 -38.21 12.12 -11.59
N GLY A 319 -37.04 11.64 -12.09
CA GLY A 319 -35.84 11.38 -11.31
C GLY A 319 -35.92 10.12 -10.45
N SER A 320 -36.94 9.28 -10.61
CA SER A 320 -37.03 7.98 -9.93
C SER A 320 -35.88 7.07 -10.31
N TRP A 321 -35.54 6.12 -9.41
CA TRP A 321 -34.43 5.19 -9.60
C TRP A 321 -34.77 3.94 -10.41
N ASP A 322 -36.04 3.73 -10.75
CA ASP A 322 -36.54 2.51 -11.40
C ASP A 322 -35.98 2.30 -12.81
N SER A 323 -35.56 3.39 -13.48
CA SER A 323 -34.92 3.37 -14.80
C SER A 323 -33.38 3.30 -14.74
N TRP A 324 -32.82 3.12 -13.56
CA TRP A 324 -31.38 3.11 -13.33
C TRP A 324 -30.89 1.76 -12.86
N GLN A 325 -29.74 1.31 -13.40
CA GLN A 325 -29.02 0.14 -12.94
C GLN A 325 -27.78 0.59 -12.16
N LYS A 326 -27.56 0.06 -10.97
CA LYS A 326 -26.31 0.29 -10.26
C LYS A 326 -25.17 -0.43 -10.98
N LEU A 327 -24.13 0.33 -11.37
CA LEU A 327 -22.94 -0.16 -12.06
C LEU A 327 -21.84 -0.55 -11.08
N GLY A 328 -21.74 0.16 -9.95
CA GLY A 328 -20.75 -0.12 -8.92
C GLY A 328 -20.89 0.77 -7.69
N THR A 329 -20.24 0.32 -6.62
CA THR A 329 -20.02 1.11 -5.40
C THR A 329 -18.52 1.20 -5.17
N PHE A 330 -18.02 2.41 -4.97
CA PHE A 330 -16.58 2.70 -4.93
C PHE A 330 -16.24 3.45 -3.66
N ARG A 331 -15.02 3.22 -3.17
CA ARG A 331 -14.50 3.88 -1.98
C ARG A 331 -13.12 4.46 -2.26
N SER A 332 -12.96 5.74 -1.96
CA SER A 332 -11.68 6.44 -2.02
C SER A 332 -10.66 5.80 -1.08
N PHE A 333 -9.44 5.65 -1.57
CA PHE A 333 -8.34 5.00 -0.87
C PHE A 333 -7.17 5.95 -0.69
N LYS A 334 -6.73 6.12 0.55
CA LYS A 334 -5.57 6.95 0.90
C LYS A 334 -4.30 6.09 0.91
N PRO A 335 -3.38 6.25 -0.05
CA PRO A 335 -2.22 5.36 -0.22
C PRO A 335 -1.28 5.27 0.98
N SER A 336 -1.06 6.38 1.69
CA SER A 336 -0.15 6.40 2.84
C SER A 336 -0.68 5.64 4.06
N GLY A 337 -2.01 5.45 4.18
CA GLY A 337 -2.64 4.95 5.38
C GLY A 337 -2.52 5.89 6.60
N LEU A 338 -1.97 7.10 6.45
CA LEU A 338 -1.86 8.08 7.54
C LEU A 338 -3.25 8.48 8.07
N PRO A 339 -3.38 8.84 9.36
CA PRO A 339 -4.61 9.33 9.94
C PRO A 339 -5.22 10.51 9.16
N LEU A 340 -6.53 10.75 9.34
CA LEU A 340 -7.18 11.93 8.78
C LEU A 340 -6.50 13.21 9.29
N GLY A 341 -6.33 14.20 8.41
CA GLY A 341 -5.62 15.45 8.69
C GLY A 341 -4.11 15.40 8.46
N GLN A 342 -3.49 14.21 8.36
CA GLN A 342 -2.12 14.04 7.91
C GLN A 342 -2.10 13.63 6.44
N MET A 343 -1.14 14.12 5.67
CA MET A 343 -1.09 13.90 4.22
C MET A 343 0.36 13.83 3.73
N SER A 344 0.66 12.80 2.93
CA SER A 344 1.91 12.68 2.19
C SER A 344 1.80 13.29 0.79
N ASP A 345 2.95 13.52 0.15
CA ASP A 345 2.97 13.93 -1.27
C ASP A 345 2.40 12.84 -2.18
N GLN A 346 2.56 11.56 -1.80
CA GLN A 346 1.94 10.44 -2.50
C GLN A 346 0.41 10.53 -2.47
N ASP A 347 -0.18 10.89 -1.33
CA ASP A 347 -1.63 11.07 -1.19
C ASP A 347 -2.15 12.18 -2.10
N ARG A 348 -1.47 13.34 -2.10
CA ARG A 348 -1.83 14.49 -2.96
C ARG A 348 -1.73 14.12 -4.43
N ASN A 349 -0.62 13.50 -4.80
CA ASN A 349 -0.37 13.10 -6.18
C ASN A 349 -1.44 12.12 -6.67
N TYR A 350 -1.79 11.12 -5.85
CA TYR A 350 -2.77 10.10 -6.20
C TYR A 350 -4.19 10.67 -6.27
N ALA A 351 -4.64 11.42 -5.26
CA ALA A 351 -6.02 11.88 -5.19
C ALA A 351 -6.35 13.04 -6.14
N ASN A 352 -5.40 13.96 -6.34
CA ASN A 352 -5.64 15.15 -7.16
C ASN A 352 -4.92 15.09 -8.51
N PHE A 353 -3.58 15.00 -8.53
CA PHE A 353 -2.83 15.15 -9.77
C PHE A 353 -3.09 13.99 -10.75
N LEU A 354 -2.94 12.75 -10.32
CA LEU A 354 -3.20 11.55 -11.13
C LEU A 354 -4.69 11.21 -11.20
N GLY A 355 -5.43 11.49 -10.14
CA GLY A 355 -6.80 11.04 -9.92
C GLY A 355 -6.87 9.58 -9.47
N GLU A 356 -7.81 9.29 -8.58
CA GLU A 356 -8.07 7.94 -8.09
C GLU A 356 -8.71 7.08 -9.18
N ASP A 357 -8.16 5.90 -9.43
CA ASP A 357 -8.75 4.91 -10.35
C ASP A 357 -9.75 4.01 -9.60
N PHE A 358 -10.93 3.84 -10.19
CA PHE A 358 -11.99 2.96 -9.72
C PHE A 358 -12.36 1.99 -10.85
N ASP A 359 -11.84 0.78 -10.74
CA ASP A 359 -12.07 -0.28 -11.72
C ASP A 359 -13.42 -0.96 -11.45
N PHE A 360 -14.12 -1.35 -12.51
CA PHE A 360 -15.27 -2.24 -12.37
C PHE A 360 -14.76 -3.70 -12.28
N ASP A 361 -15.25 -4.47 -11.30
CA ASP A 361 -14.93 -5.89 -11.15
C ASP A 361 -15.33 -6.70 -12.39
N THR A 362 -16.46 -6.33 -12.97
CA THR A 362 -16.93 -6.83 -14.26
C THR A 362 -17.39 -5.64 -15.11
N PRO A 363 -17.11 -5.64 -16.44
CA PRO A 363 -17.58 -4.56 -17.30
C PRO A 363 -19.10 -4.37 -17.15
N PRO A 364 -19.56 -3.16 -16.78
CA PRO A 364 -20.98 -2.90 -16.68
C PRO A 364 -21.64 -2.87 -18.07
N PRO A 365 -22.97 -2.92 -18.18
CA PRO A 365 -23.62 -2.72 -19.45
C PRO A 365 -23.33 -1.34 -20.04
N ALA A 366 -23.38 -1.22 -21.35
CA ALA A 366 -23.20 0.06 -22.02
C ALA A 366 -24.39 1.00 -21.74
N VAL A 367 -24.06 2.22 -21.31
CA VAL A 367 -25.06 3.24 -20.93
C VAL A 367 -24.73 4.59 -21.55
N ARG A 368 -25.77 5.38 -21.81
CA ARG A 368 -25.64 6.79 -22.25
C ARG A 368 -25.65 7.76 -21.08
N TYR A 369 -26.44 7.51 -20.05
CA TYR A 369 -26.58 8.38 -18.90
C TYR A 369 -25.90 7.76 -17.70
N ILE A 370 -25.17 8.57 -16.95
CA ILE A 370 -24.62 8.17 -15.67
C ILE A 370 -25.17 9.05 -14.55
N ARG A 371 -25.33 8.47 -13.37
CA ARG A 371 -25.74 9.20 -12.18
C ARG A 371 -24.75 8.88 -11.06
N TRP A 372 -23.97 9.88 -10.69
CA TRP A 372 -23.04 9.83 -9.58
C TRP A 372 -23.80 10.09 -8.29
N LYS A 373 -23.70 9.21 -7.31
CA LYS A 373 -24.36 9.33 -6.02
C LYS A 373 -23.33 9.23 -4.90
N THR A 374 -22.98 10.34 -4.27
CA THR A 374 -22.10 10.37 -3.11
C THR A 374 -22.88 9.95 -1.87
N THR A 375 -22.40 8.94 -1.17
CA THR A 375 -22.99 8.38 0.06
C THR A 375 -22.22 8.74 1.32
N GLU A 376 -20.91 8.97 1.21
CA GLU A 376 -20.04 9.42 2.30
C GLU A 376 -19.03 10.44 1.82
N THR A 377 -18.71 11.41 2.67
CA THR A 377 -17.56 12.32 2.54
C THR A 377 -16.57 12.09 3.68
N TYR A 378 -15.42 12.76 3.65
CA TYR A 378 -14.43 12.69 4.72
C TYR A 378 -14.78 13.57 5.94
N SER A 379 -15.86 14.32 5.90
CA SER A 379 -16.39 15.10 7.02
C SER A 379 -17.76 14.58 7.44
N SER A 380 -18.28 15.14 8.55
CA SER A 380 -19.66 14.92 8.99
C SER A 380 -20.67 15.83 8.28
N THR A 381 -20.21 16.79 7.45
CA THR A 381 -21.07 17.69 6.69
C THR A 381 -21.56 17.02 5.41
N GLY A 382 -22.76 17.35 4.96
CA GLY A 382 -23.31 16.79 3.73
C GLY A 382 -22.80 17.46 2.45
N GLN A 383 -21.95 18.49 2.52
CA GLN A 383 -21.36 19.10 1.34
C GLN A 383 -20.48 18.10 0.57
N VAL A 384 -20.54 18.11 -0.75
CA VAL A 384 -19.73 17.28 -1.66
C VAL A 384 -18.92 18.17 -2.58
N VAL A 385 -17.62 17.87 -2.68
CA VAL A 385 -16.69 18.55 -3.59
C VAL A 385 -16.05 17.52 -4.52
N ILE A 386 -16.11 17.78 -5.84
CA ILE A 386 -15.50 16.95 -6.90
C ILE A 386 -14.74 17.87 -7.85
N ALA A 387 -13.45 17.61 -8.07
CA ALA A 387 -12.68 18.41 -9.00
C ALA A 387 -12.89 17.97 -10.45
N GLU A 388 -12.79 16.65 -10.72
CA GLU A 388 -12.88 16.15 -12.08
C GLU A 388 -13.31 14.69 -12.11
N LEU A 389 -14.07 14.33 -13.14
CA LEU A 389 -14.47 12.97 -13.48
C LEU A 389 -14.00 12.63 -14.89
N ARG A 390 -13.32 11.52 -15.03
CA ARG A 390 -12.88 10.98 -16.32
C ARG A 390 -13.39 9.56 -16.45
N LEU A 391 -14.00 9.24 -17.56
CA LEU A 391 -14.49 7.92 -17.89
C LEU A 391 -13.60 7.27 -18.94
N PHE A 392 -13.33 6.00 -18.77
CA PHE A 392 -12.55 5.22 -19.72
C PHE A 392 -13.38 4.01 -20.18
N GLY A 393 -13.15 3.59 -21.42
CA GLY A 393 -13.89 2.47 -22.00
C GLY A 393 -13.95 2.51 -23.53
N GLN A 394 -15.11 2.12 -24.04
CA GLN A 394 -15.39 2.07 -25.48
C GLN A 394 -16.71 2.77 -25.77
N ILE A 395 -16.74 3.57 -26.84
CA ILE A 395 -17.99 4.07 -27.40
C ILE A 395 -18.59 2.95 -28.23
N VAL A 396 -19.86 2.65 -27.98
CA VAL A 396 -20.59 1.59 -28.70
C VAL A 396 -21.80 2.20 -29.39
N PRO A 397 -22.29 1.55 -30.48
CA PRO A 397 -23.47 1.99 -31.21
C PRO A 397 -24.74 2.12 -30.38
#